data_ef4499373a2076be7a562a9109ec4a2b
#
_entry.id   ef4499373a2076be7a562a9109ec4a2b
#
_cell.length_a   1.000
_cell.length_b   1.000
_cell.length_c   1.000
_cell.angle_alpha   90.00
_cell.angle_beta   90.00
_cell.angle_gamma   90.00
#
_symmetry.space_group_name_H-M   'P 1'
#
loop_
_entity.id
_entity.type
_entity.pdbx_description
1 polymer ?
#
loop_
_entity_poly.entity_id
_entity_poly.type
_entity_poly.pdbx_seq_one_letter_code
_entity_poly.pdbx_strand_id
1 'polypeptide(L)'
;MRAITIHQPWAELIVRGDKDVENRSWRTRHRGPLLIHAGARADRERFQDYGVPDDARRSAIIGVVEVVDCTLERTSAWHEPGSWGWYLTRAKRFRRPIPMKGRRGLFEVPDRKVASQLGNRKRRSAPRRR
;
A
#
# COMPACT_ATOMS: atom_id res chain seq x y z
N MET A 1 -1.67 10.15 -8.51
CA MET A 1 -1.07 9.66 -7.25
C MET A 1 -0.21 8.45 -7.52
N ARG A 2 0.83 8.29 -6.74
CA ARG A 2 1.70 7.12 -6.87
C ARG A 2 1.09 5.89 -6.25
N ALA A 3 1.39 4.75 -6.84
CA ALA A 3 0.92 3.45 -6.40
C ALA A 3 2.06 2.45 -6.41
N ILE A 4 1.89 1.37 -5.66
CA ILE A 4 2.81 0.25 -5.65
C ILE A 4 2.01 -1.04 -5.65
N THR A 5 2.52 -2.06 -6.37
CA THR A 5 1.88 -3.36 -6.43
C THR A 5 2.44 -4.27 -5.36
N ILE A 6 1.55 -4.85 -4.56
CA ILE A 6 1.91 -5.73 -3.44
C ILE A 6 1.09 -7.00 -3.57
N HIS A 7 1.72 -8.15 -3.34
CA HIS A 7 1.03 -9.45 -3.38
C HIS A 7 0.06 -9.58 -2.22
N GLN A 8 -1.03 -10.30 -2.44
CA GLN A 8 -1.88 -10.73 -1.34
C GLN A 8 -1.20 -11.91 -0.61
N PRO A 9 -1.36 -12.05 0.69
CA PRO A 9 -2.28 -11.33 1.59
C PRO A 9 -1.73 -9.99 2.09
N TRP A 10 -0.50 -9.65 1.74
CA TRP A 10 0.20 -8.50 2.33
C TRP A 10 -0.50 -7.18 2.02
N ALA A 11 -1.03 -7.03 0.79
CA ALA A 11 -1.74 -5.81 0.42
C ALA A 11 -2.95 -5.57 1.32
N GLU A 12 -3.72 -6.62 1.58
CA GLU A 12 -4.89 -6.51 2.46
C GLU A 12 -4.48 -6.13 3.87
N LEU A 13 -3.44 -6.76 4.39
CA LEU A 13 -2.97 -6.46 5.75
C LEU A 13 -2.51 -5.01 5.88
N ILE A 14 -1.92 -4.48 4.83
CA ILE A 14 -1.48 -3.09 4.83
C ILE A 14 -2.68 -2.14 4.86
N VAL A 15 -3.67 -2.36 4.01
CA VAL A 15 -4.81 -1.42 3.97
C VAL A 15 -5.72 -1.57 5.18
N ARG A 16 -5.66 -2.68 5.91
CA ARG A 16 -6.33 -2.82 7.19
C ARG A 16 -5.63 -2.05 8.30
N GLY A 17 -4.38 -1.70 8.10
CA GLY A 17 -3.56 -1.09 9.15
C GLY A 17 -2.85 -2.11 10.03
N ASP A 18 -2.98 -3.40 9.73
CA ASP A 18 -2.34 -4.46 10.53
C ASP A 18 -0.83 -4.54 10.25
N LYS A 19 -0.44 -4.34 9.00
CA LYS A 19 0.95 -4.42 8.59
C LYS A 19 1.43 -3.00 8.28
N ASP A 20 2.35 -2.49 9.07
CA ASP A 20 2.76 -1.09 9.01
C ASP A 20 4.08 -0.86 8.29
N VAL A 21 4.64 -1.88 7.64
CA VAL A 21 5.88 -1.75 6.90
C VAL A 21 5.78 -2.57 5.62
N GLU A 22 6.21 -1.95 4.51
CA GLU A 22 6.44 -2.67 3.26
C GLU A 22 7.94 -2.81 3.07
N ASN A 23 8.41 -4.04 2.83
CA ASN A 23 9.83 -4.34 2.71
C ASN A 23 10.24 -4.38 1.25
N ARG A 24 11.24 -3.58 0.91
CA ARG A 24 11.77 -3.53 -0.45
C ARG A 24 13.29 -3.55 -0.43
N SER A 25 13.89 -3.99 -1.51
CA SER A 25 15.34 -4.01 -1.63
C SER A 25 15.90 -2.63 -1.98
N TRP A 26 15.06 -1.66 -2.27
CA TRP A 26 15.49 -0.34 -2.70
C TRP A 26 14.83 0.75 -1.87
N ARG A 27 15.56 1.85 -1.72
CA ARG A 27 15.13 3.00 -0.95
C ARG A 27 14.19 3.88 -1.76
N THR A 28 13.21 4.49 -1.10
CA THR A 28 12.36 5.48 -1.75
C THR A 28 12.45 6.81 -1.05
N ARG A 29 12.35 7.88 -1.82
CA ARG A 29 12.20 9.23 -1.29
C ARG A 29 10.74 9.65 -1.19
N HIS A 30 9.84 8.82 -1.71
CA HIS A 30 8.42 9.14 -1.67
C HIS A 30 7.95 9.25 -0.22
N ARG A 31 7.22 10.31 0.08
CA ARG A 31 6.54 10.50 1.36
C ARG A 31 5.13 10.95 1.08
N GLY A 32 4.20 10.62 1.99
CA GLY A 32 2.80 10.97 1.82
C GLY A 32 1.98 9.86 1.20
N PRO A 33 0.86 10.19 0.55
CA PRO A 33 -0.09 9.18 0.07
C PRO A 33 0.52 8.21 -0.92
N LEU A 34 0.20 6.92 -0.72
CA LEU A 34 0.64 5.85 -1.60
C LEU A 34 -0.53 4.91 -1.78
N LEU A 35 -0.98 4.75 -3.02
CA LEU A 35 -2.03 3.80 -3.34
C LEU A 35 -1.48 2.39 -3.29
N ILE A 36 -2.28 1.49 -2.74
CA ILE A 36 -1.90 0.08 -2.63
C ILE A 36 -2.65 -0.71 -3.70
N HIS A 37 -1.90 -1.24 -4.64
CA HIS A 37 -2.42 -2.10 -5.70
C HIS A 37 -2.17 -3.54 -5.30
N ALA A 38 -3.23 -4.34 -5.22
CA ALA A 38 -3.09 -5.78 -4.97
C ALA A 38 -2.78 -6.46 -6.30
N GLY A 39 -1.63 -7.11 -6.37
CA GLY A 39 -1.19 -7.73 -7.62
C GLY A 39 -1.96 -8.97 -7.98
N ALA A 40 -1.67 -9.51 -9.16
CA ALA A 40 -2.29 -10.75 -9.64
C ALA A 40 -1.75 -11.96 -8.89
N ARG A 41 -0.52 -11.89 -8.41
CA ARG A 41 0.09 -12.98 -7.66
C ARG A 41 -0.32 -12.94 -6.20
N ALA A 42 -0.37 -14.11 -5.58
CA ALA A 42 -0.72 -14.22 -4.18
C ALA A 42 0.13 -15.30 -3.54
N ASP A 43 0.49 -15.07 -2.28
CA ASP A 43 1.14 -16.06 -1.43
C ASP A 43 0.05 -16.81 -0.68
N ARG A 44 -0.59 -17.75 -1.37
CA ARG A 44 -1.83 -18.37 -0.91
C ARG A 44 -1.68 -19.11 0.41
N GLU A 45 -0.49 -19.62 0.69
CA GLU A 45 -0.23 -20.36 1.92
C GLU A 45 -0.30 -19.49 3.16
N ARG A 46 -0.16 -18.18 2.98
CA ARG A 46 -0.11 -17.25 4.11
C ARG A 46 -1.45 -16.60 4.43
N PHE A 47 -2.46 -16.80 3.59
CA PHE A 47 -3.76 -16.17 3.81
C PHE A 47 -4.35 -16.58 5.15
N GLN A 48 -4.36 -17.87 5.41
CA GLN A 48 -4.95 -18.42 6.62
C GLN A 48 -4.22 -17.95 7.87
N ASP A 49 -2.90 -17.84 7.79
CA ASP A 49 -2.09 -17.42 8.93
C ASP A 49 -2.47 -16.04 9.44
N TYR A 50 -2.96 -15.19 8.56
CA TYR A 50 -3.24 -13.80 8.88
C TYR A 50 -4.72 -13.44 8.78
N GLY A 51 -5.58 -14.43 8.65
CA GLY A 51 -7.03 -14.17 8.60
C GLY A 51 -7.49 -13.40 7.39
N VAL A 52 -6.83 -13.60 6.25
CA VAL A 52 -7.22 -12.97 4.99
C VAL A 52 -8.00 -13.99 4.17
N PRO A 53 -9.19 -13.64 3.67
CA PRO A 53 -9.99 -14.57 2.87
C PRO A 53 -9.29 -14.97 1.57
N ASP A 54 -9.52 -16.20 1.13
CA ASP A 54 -8.91 -16.69 -0.11
C ASP A 54 -9.29 -15.88 -1.33
N ASP A 55 -10.45 -15.21 -1.28
CA ASP A 55 -10.94 -14.39 -2.38
C ASP A 55 -10.57 -12.91 -2.23
N ALA A 56 -9.58 -12.59 -1.40
CA ALA A 56 -9.10 -11.22 -1.27
C ALA A 56 -8.79 -10.66 -2.66
N ARG A 57 -9.18 -9.41 -2.87
CA ARG A 57 -9.15 -8.79 -4.19
C ARG A 57 -7.76 -8.74 -4.78
N ARG A 58 -7.66 -9.05 -6.06
CA ARG A 58 -6.42 -8.95 -6.84
C ARG A 58 -6.63 -8.05 -8.04
N SER A 59 -5.53 -7.61 -8.64
CA SER A 59 -5.54 -6.81 -9.86
C SER A 59 -6.40 -5.57 -9.72
N ALA A 60 -6.24 -4.87 -8.60
CA ALA A 60 -7.02 -3.68 -8.32
C ALA A 60 -6.32 -2.84 -7.24
N ILE A 61 -6.58 -1.54 -7.28
CA ILE A 61 -6.18 -0.68 -6.18
C ILE A 61 -7.21 -0.86 -5.08
N ILE A 62 -6.75 -1.25 -3.89
CA ILE A 62 -7.63 -1.62 -2.78
C ILE A 62 -7.59 -0.64 -1.62
N GLY A 63 -6.71 0.33 -1.64
CA GLY A 63 -6.65 1.28 -0.56
C GLY A 63 -5.51 2.26 -0.70
N VAL A 64 -5.29 3.05 0.35
CA VAL A 64 -4.25 4.07 0.39
C VAL A 64 -3.66 4.13 1.79
N VAL A 65 -2.37 4.41 1.84
CA VAL A 65 -1.64 4.64 3.09
C VAL A 65 -0.83 5.91 2.94
N GLU A 66 -0.12 6.28 4.00
CA GLU A 66 0.89 7.35 3.91
C GLU A 66 2.24 6.79 4.28
N VAL A 67 3.23 7.04 3.43
CA VAL A 67 4.61 6.68 3.70
C VAL A 67 5.20 7.79 4.55
N VAL A 68 5.66 7.45 5.74
CA VAL A 68 6.21 8.43 6.67
C VAL A 68 7.72 8.31 6.83
N ASP A 69 8.29 7.17 6.46
CA ASP A 69 9.72 6.97 6.57
C ASP A 69 10.16 5.83 5.67
N CYS A 70 11.43 5.78 5.35
CA CYS A 70 12.05 4.66 4.62
C CYS A 70 13.45 4.48 5.17
N THR A 71 13.70 3.38 5.85
CA THR A 71 14.92 3.21 6.64
C THR A 71 15.32 1.75 6.71
N LEU A 72 16.59 1.52 7.01
CA LEU A 72 17.10 0.19 7.32
C LEU A 72 16.96 -0.13 8.80
N GLU A 73 16.65 0.87 9.61
CA GLU A 73 16.51 0.71 11.06
C GLU A 73 15.17 0.11 11.40
N ARG A 74 15.19 -1.03 12.08
CA ARG A 74 13.99 -1.80 12.36
C ARG A 74 13.37 -1.38 13.68
N THR A 75 12.13 -0.88 13.60
CA THR A 75 11.32 -0.56 14.78
C THR A 75 9.94 -1.18 14.73
N SER A 76 9.69 -2.07 13.78
CA SER A 76 8.42 -2.77 13.64
C SER A 76 8.71 -4.26 13.44
N ALA A 77 7.85 -5.10 14.00
CA ALA A 77 7.95 -6.54 13.81
C ALA A 77 7.79 -6.93 12.34
N TRP A 78 7.16 -6.09 11.54
CA TRP A 78 6.96 -6.34 10.11
C TRP A 78 8.16 -5.97 9.26
N HIS A 79 9.14 -5.28 9.82
CA HIS A 79 10.33 -4.88 9.07
C HIS A 79 11.33 -6.01 9.05
N GLU A 80 11.59 -6.57 7.87
CA GLU A 80 12.51 -7.70 7.71
C GLU A 80 13.96 -7.21 7.71
N PRO A 81 14.86 -7.98 8.36
CA PRO A 81 16.28 -7.59 8.39
C PRO A 81 16.85 -7.46 6.98
N GLY A 82 17.64 -6.40 6.78
CA GLY A 82 18.31 -6.16 5.50
C GLY A 82 17.46 -5.50 4.43
N SER A 83 16.16 -5.34 4.69
CA SER A 83 15.26 -4.66 3.75
C SER A 83 15.14 -3.20 4.08
N TRP A 84 14.91 -2.38 3.05
CA TRP A 84 14.43 -1.03 3.26
C TRP A 84 12.98 -1.12 3.72
N GLY A 85 12.71 -0.63 4.91
CA GLY A 85 11.35 -0.63 5.44
C GLY A 85 10.67 0.68 5.12
N TRP A 86 9.58 0.60 4.36
CA TRP A 86 8.72 1.77 4.10
C TRP A 86 7.68 1.78 5.20
N TYR A 87 7.79 2.73 6.11
CA TYR A 87 6.90 2.81 7.27
C TYR A 87 5.63 3.55 6.89
N LEU A 88 4.50 2.93 7.22
CA LEU A 88 3.19 3.31 6.71
C LEU A 88 2.26 3.67 7.86
N THR A 89 1.39 4.65 7.62
CA THR A 89 0.38 5.06 8.58
C THR A 89 -0.89 5.48 7.84
N ARG A 90 -1.94 5.75 8.58
CA ARG A 90 -3.21 6.26 8.05
C ARG A 90 -3.78 5.38 6.95
N ALA A 91 -3.77 4.06 7.19
CA ALA A 91 -4.31 3.12 6.23
C ALA A 91 -5.81 3.31 6.05
N LYS A 92 -6.25 3.24 4.80
CA LYS A 92 -7.66 3.29 4.47
C LYS A 92 -7.95 2.28 3.37
N ARG A 93 -8.84 1.34 3.66
CA ARG A 93 -9.31 0.39 2.67
C ARG A 93 -10.40 1.05 1.84
N PHE A 94 -10.33 0.87 0.52
CA PHE A 94 -11.36 1.41 -0.37
C PHE A 94 -12.61 0.57 -0.29
N ARG A 95 -13.76 1.22 -0.29
CA ARG A 95 -15.03 0.51 -0.35
C ARG A 95 -15.20 -0.20 -1.68
N ARG A 96 -14.73 0.42 -2.74
CA ARG A 96 -14.81 -0.14 -4.10
C ARG A 96 -13.42 -0.21 -4.67
N PRO A 97 -12.83 -1.40 -4.75
CA PRO A 97 -11.55 -1.56 -5.41
C PRO A 97 -11.63 -1.06 -6.86
N ILE A 98 -10.51 -0.55 -7.35
CA ILE A 98 -10.46 -0.02 -8.69
C ILE A 98 -9.64 -0.98 -9.55
N PRO A 99 -10.29 -1.73 -10.46
CA PRO A 99 -9.60 -2.70 -11.28
C PRO A 99 -8.50 -2.03 -12.11
N MET A 100 -7.32 -2.64 -12.09
CA MET A 100 -6.18 -2.06 -12.78
C MET A 100 -5.05 -3.05 -12.82
N LYS A 101 -4.32 -3.06 -13.92
CA LYS A 101 -3.14 -3.88 -14.05
C LYS A 101 -2.01 -3.29 -13.23
N GLY A 102 -1.21 -4.14 -12.60
CA GLY A 102 -0.06 -3.70 -11.83
C GLY A 102 1.12 -3.33 -12.71
N ARG A 103 2.08 -2.65 -12.10
CA ARG A 103 3.33 -2.27 -12.75
C ARG A 103 4.45 -2.41 -11.75
N ARG A 104 5.67 -2.45 -12.25
CA ARG A 104 6.85 -2.50 -11.40
C ARG A 104 7.11 -1.16 -10.73
N GLY A 105 7.63 -1.21 -9.52
CA GLY A 105 8.04 -0.03 -8.78
C GLY A 105 6.89 0.91 -8.49
N LEU A 106 7.21 2.16 -8.29
CA LEU A 106 6.19 3.19 -8.11
C LEU A 106 5.66 3.61 -9.48
N PHE A 107 4.34 3.73 -9.57
CA PHE A 107 3.74 4.14 -10.83
C PHE A 107 2.61 5.14 -10.59
N GLU A 108 2.30 5.92 -11.61
CA GLU A 108 1.30 6.98 -11.50
C GLU A 108 -0.09 6.46 -11.84
N VAL A 109 -1.05 6.88 -11.04
CA VAL A 109 -2.47 6.63 -11.30
C VAL A 109 -3.15 7.99 -11.37
N PRO A 110 -3.91 8.26 -12.44
CA PRO A 110 -4.62 9.54 -12.52
C PRO A 110 -5.51 9.76 -11.33
N ASP A 111 -5.47 10.94 -10.76
CA ASP A 111 -6.24 11.28 -9.57
C ASP A 111 -7.73 11.03 -9.75
N ARG A 112 -8.24 11.28 -10.94
CA ARG A 112 -9.67 11.10 -11.22
C ARG A 112 -10.13 9.66 -11.02
N LYS A 113 -9.22 8.69 -11.18
CA LYS A 113 -9.59 7.27 -11.03
C LYS A 113 -9.85 6.87 -9.60
N VAL A 114 -9.25 7.58 -8.65
CA VAL A 114 -9.35 7.22 -7.24
C VAL A 114 -10.09 8.26 -6.41
N ALA A 115 -10.49 9.37 -7.00
CA ALA A 115 -11.06 10.49 -6.27
C ALA A 115 -12.27 10.08 -5.42
N SER A 116 -13.14 9.24 -5.94
CA SER A 116 -14.35 8.83 -5.23
C SER A 116 -14.05 8.03 -3.96
N GLN A 117 -12.86 7.43 -3.87
CA GLN A 117 -12.49 6.60 -2.74
C GLN A 117 -11.65 7.35 -1.71
N LEU A 118 -11.06 8.47 -2.08
CA LEU A 118 -10.14 9.18 -1.18
C LEU A 118 -10.82 10.04 -0.14
N GLY A 119 -12.01 10.53 -0.43
CA GLY A 119 -12.69 11.47 0.45
C GLY A 119 -11.84 12.70 0.67
N ASN A 120 -11.65 13.09 1.93
CA ASN A 120 -10.89 14.29 2.27
C ASN A 120 -9.39 14.09 2.28
N ARG A 121 -8.93 12.86 2.11
CA ARG A 121 -7.49 12.57 2.25
C ARG A 121 -6.64 13.33 1.24
N LYS A 122 -7.06 13.34 -0.01
CA LYS A 122 -6.31 14.03 -1.04
C LYS A 122 -6.19 15.51 -0.75
N ARG A 123 -7.29 16.13 -0.31
CA ARG A 123 -7.29 17.54 -0.01
C ARG A 123 -6.36 17.86 1.15
N ARG A 124 -6.32 17.01 2.16
CA ARG A 124 -5.45 17.22 3.30
C ARG A 124 -3.98 17.11 2.94
N SER A 125 -3.67 16.25 1.98
CA SER A 125 -2.27 16.06 1.59
C SER A 125 -1.77 17.14 0.66
N ALA A 126 -2.57 17.55 -0.31
CA ALA A 126 -2.14 18.49 -1.34
C ALA A 126 -1.75 19.86 -0.79
N PRO A 127 -2.51 20.46 0.13
CA PRO A 127 -2.19 21.81 0.55
C PRO A 127 -0.94 21.97 1.39
N ARG A 128 -0.36 20.88 1.81
CA ARG A 128 0.81 21.01 2.65
C ARG A 128 2.06 21.45 1.93
N ARG A 129 2.00 21.52 0.65
CA ARG A 129 3.08 22.13 -0.10
C ARG A 129 3.10 23.60 0.23
N ARG A 130 4.24 24.07 0.49
CA ARG A 130 4.40 25.48 0.80
C ARG A 130 5.55 26.03 0.03
#